data_8fd65cc202181b4bbd8735e31d794d7e
#
_entry.id   8fd65cc202181b4bbd8735e31d794d7e
#
_cell.length_a   1.000
_cell.length_b   1.000
_cell.length_c   1.000
_cell.angle_alpha   90.00
_cell.angle_beta   90.00
_cell.angle_gamma   90.00
#
_symmetry.space_group_name_H-M   'P 1'
#
loop_
_entity.id
_entity.type
_entity.pdbx_description
1 polymer ?
#
loop_
_entity_poly.entity_id
_entity_poly.type
_entity_poly.pdbx_seq_one_letter_code
_entity_poly.pdbx_strand_id
1 'polypeptide(L)'
;ARSRPFYQLDAILMAGQARGLRWVFTDPGQRFQAADAAILHADMSLIPQDFLDLAAAYSRTINGTVADIRKRQVSRNLVGRDDPWPGPVLVKSDLNCGGKPEARLARRAGQPLSSSVPDYQLFDHIAAVPDAVWTDPTRVVERYLPERRGAMNVLRVWSFLGDYERCTWYSAPETIVKGHNIVEFGPSEVPEVLRAERRRLGFDYGKFDFAIGPEGPVLYDANRTPACLSTRPDLMREAGDRMSAALIRLIGP
;
A
#
# COMPACT_ATOMS: atom_id res chain seq x y z
N ALA A 1 -20.11 -15.01 4.64
CA ALA A 1 -19.94 -13.61 4.23
C ALA A 1 -19.36 -12.85 5.43
N ARG A 2 -18.32 -12.02 5.22
CA ARG A 2 -17.78 -11.16 6.29
C ARG A 2 -18.82 -10.09 6.60
N SER A 3 -19.07 -9.84 7.88
CA SER A 3 -20.04 -8.84 8.34
C SER A 3 -19.58 -7.39 8.06
N ARG A 4 -18.28 -7.19 7.75
CA ARG A 4 -17.68 -5.90 7.37
C ARG A 4 -16.64 -6.13 6.27
N PRO A 5 -16.52 -5.24 5.27
CA PRO A 5 -15.46 -5.28 4.30
C PRO A 5 -14.11 -5.11 5.01
N PHE A 6 -13.14 -5.96 4.64
CA PHE A 6 -11.77 -5.86 5.14
C PHE A 6 -10.89 -5.02 4.22
N TYR A 7 -11.00 -5.24 2.90
CA TYR A 7 -10.31 -4.45 1.88
C TYR A 7 -11.24 -3.39 1.28
N GLN A 8 -10.68 -2.32 0.75
CA GLN A 8 -11.44 -1.36 -0.06
C GLN A 8 -12.10 -2.06 -1.27
N LEU A 9 -11.44 -3.08 -1.82
CA LEU A 9 -12.01 -3.90 -2.89
C LEU A 9 -13.35 -4.51 -2.52
N ASP A 10 -13.57 -4.95 -1.28
CA ASP A 10 -14.87 -5.51 -0.86
C ASP A 10 -16.01 -4.50 -1.07
N ALA A 11 -15.77 -3.22 -0.77
CA ALA A 11 -16.76 -2.15 -0.99
C ALA A 11 -17.00 -1.88 -2.49
N ILE A 12 -15.93 -1.94 -3.30
CA ILE A 12 -16.00 -1.80 -4.77
C ILE A 12 -16.81 -2.94 -5.38
N LEU A 13 -16.59 -4.18 -4.93
CA LEU A 13 -17.31 -5.37 -5.40
C LEU A 13 -18.81 -5.26 -5.09
N MET A 14 -19.16 -4.86 -3.87
CA MET A 14 -20.57 -4.68 -3.46
C MET A 14 -21.26 -3.60 -4.29
N ALA A 15 -20.64 -2.44 -4.47
CA ALA A 15 -21.19 -1.35 -5.24
C ALA A 15 -21.24 -1.67 -6.74
N GLY A 16 -20.22 -2.34 -7.27
CA GLY A 16 -20.14 -2.78 -8.67
C GLY A 16 -21.24 -3.80 -9.01
N GLN A 17 -21.55 -4.72 -8.11
CA GLN A 17 -22.64 -5.68 -8.28
C GLN A 17 -23.99 -4.96 -8.42
N ALA A 18 -24.24 -3.92 -7.62
CA ALA A 18 -25.44 -3.09 -7.75
C ALA A 18 -25.51 -2.33 -9.09
N ARG A 19 -24.38 -2.16 -9.78
CA ARG A 19 -24.23 -1.54 -11.12
C ARG A 19 -24.19 -2.56 -12.27
N GLY A 20 -24.49 -3.83 -12.00
CA GLY A 20 -24.55 -4.90 -12.99
C GLY A 20 -23.23 -5.62 -13.27
N LEU A 21 -22.12 -5.31 -12.54
CA LEU A 21 -20.89 -6.07 -12.65
C LEU A 21 -21.06 -7.46 -12.03
N ARG A 22 -20.51 -8.46 -12.71
CA ARG A 22 -20.42 -9.84 -12.21
C ARG A 22 -18.98 -10.15 -11.84
N TRP A 23 -18.77 -10.77 -10.69
CA TRP A 23 -17.45 -11.05 -10.16
C TRP A 23 -17.16 -12.54 -10.17
N VAL A 24 -15.99 -12.89 -10.65
CA VAL A 24 -15.42 -14.22 -10.59
C VAL A 24 -14.09 -14.14 -9.88
N PHE A 25 -13.82 -15.06 -8.97
CA PHE A 25 -12.54 -15.17 -8.27
C PHE A 25 -11.80 -16.37 -8.84
N THR A 26 -10.52 -16.18 -9.13
CA THR A 26 -9.65 -17.23 -9.63
C THR A 26 -8.26 -17.10 -9.03
N ASP A 27 -7.55 -18.22 -8.94
CA ASP A 27 -6.17 -18.29 -8.49
C ASP A 27 -5.35 -19.04 -9.55
N PRO A 28 -4.00 -18.86 -9.58
CA PRO A 28 -3.12 -19.67 -10.41
C PRO A 28 -3.36 -21.17 -10.17
N GLY A 29 -3.31 -21.96 -11.25
CA GLY A 29 -3.59 -23.40 -11.20
C GLY A 29 -5.09 -23.77 -11.25
N GLN A 30 -6.00 -22.83 -11.14
CA GLN A 30 -7.42 -23.06 -11.39
C GLN A 30 -7.74 -22.98 -12.88
N ARG A 31 -8.93 -23.53 -13.26
CA ARG A 31 -9.44 -23.36 -14.61
C ARG A 31 -9.63 -21.87 -14.93
N PHE A 32 -9.08 -21.44 -16.09
CA PHE A 32 -9.26 -20.06 -16.57
C PHE A 32 -10.73 -19.67 -16.61
N GLN A 33 -11.04 -18.50 -16.09
CA GLN A 33 -12.36 -17.90 -16.06
C GLN A 33 -12.36 -16.69 -17.02
N ALA A 34 -13.11 -16.75 -18.08
CA ALA A 34 -13.24 -15.64 -19.02
C ALA A 34 -13.93 -14.43 -18.34
N ALA A 35 -13.37 -13.24 -18.54
CA ALA A 35 -13.92 -11.98 -18.05
C ALA A 35 -13.43 -10.83 -18.94
N ASP A 36 -14.15 -9.70 -18.93
CA ASP A 36 -13.81 -8.51 -19.71
C ASP A 36 -12.57 -7.80 -19.17
N ALA A 37 -12.32 -7.93 -17.85
CA ALA A 37 -11.15 -7.40 -17.18
C ALA A 37 -10.80 -8.20 -15.93
N ALA A 38 -9.56 -8.13 -15.48
CA ALA A 38 -9.09 -8.70 -14.22
C ALA A 38 -8.60 -7.60 -13.26
N ILE A 39 -8.63 -7.88 -11.96
CA ILE A 39 -7.99 -7.07 -10.93
C ILE A 39 -6.95 -7.95 -10.22
N LEU A 40 -5.68 -7.62 -10.35
CA LEU A 40 -4.63 -8.30 -9.61
C LEU A 40 -4.66 -7.85 -8.14
N HIS A 41 -5.28 -8.67 -7.29
CA HIS A 41 -5.49 -8.38 -5.86
C HIS A 41 -4.91 -9.48 -4.99
N ALA A 42 -3.59 -9.56 -4.94
CA ALA A 42 -2.86 -10.47 -4.07
C ALA A 42 -2.17 -9.68 -2.95
N ASP A 43 -2.48 -10.02 -1.69
CA ASP A 43 -1.97 -9.34 -0.49
C ASP A 43 -0.56 -9.87 -0.15
N MET A 44 0.39 -9.55 -1.01
CA MET A 44 1.82 -9.89 -0.90
C MET A 44 2.66 -8.71 -1.37
N SER A 45 3.87 -8.55 -0.86
CA SER A 45 4.78 -7.48 -1.29
C SER A 45 5.38 -7.75 -2.66
N LEU A 46 5.73 -9.00 -2.92
CA LEU A 46 6.21 -9.50 -4.20
C LEU A 46 5.20 -10.51 -4.75
N ILE A 47 4.71 -10.28 -5.96
CA ILE A 47 3.76 -11.17 -6.61
C ILE A 47 4.50 -12.33 -7.28
N PRO A 48 4.12 -13.59 -7.03
CA PRO A 48 4.63 -14.74 -7.75
C PRO A 48 4.33 -14.67 -9.25
N GLN A 49 5.21 -15.23 -10.07
CA GLN A 49 5.12 -15.17 -11.53
C GLN A 49 3.83 -15.76 -12.08
N ASP A 50 3.35 -16.86 -11.51
CA ASP A 50 2.11 -17.52 -11.92
C ASP A 50 0.85 -16.62 -11.79
N PHE A 51 0.82 -15.71 -10.80
CA PHE A 51 -0.22 -14.69 -10.70
C PHE A 51 -0.10 -13.62 -11.79
N LEU A 52 1.13 -13.22 -12.13
CA LEU A 52 1.38 -12.26 -13.22
C LEU A 52 1.01 -12.88 -14.57
N ASP A 53 1.34 -14.14 -14.79
CA ASP A 53 0.99 -14.88 -16.01
C ASP A 53 -0.53 -15.02 -16.15
N LEU A 54 -1.22 -15.37 -15.06
CA LEU A 54 -2.69 -15.40 -15.04
C LEU A 54 -3.29 -14.02 -15.34
N ALA A 55 -2.75 -12.96 -14.74
CA ALA A 55 -3.20 -11.59 -14.98
C ALA A 55 -2.98 -11.16 -16.44
N ALA A 56 -1.86 -11.52 -17.05
CA ALA A 56 -1.52 -11.23 -18.43
C ALA A 56 -2.40 -11.97 -19.47
N ALA A 57 -3.11 -13.02 -19.05
CA ALA A 57 -4.05 -13.74 -19.92
C ALA A 57 -5.34 -12.94 -20.20
N TYR A 58 -5.60 -11.87 -19.46
CA TYR A 58 -6.73 -10.97 -19.68
C TYR A 58 -6.32 -9.77 -20.52
N SER A 59 -7.19 -9.34 -21.41
CA SER A 59 -6.94 -8.17 -22.28
C SER A 59 -6.80 -6.86 -21.51
N ARG A 60 -7.41 -6.78 -20.34
CA ARG A 60 -7.32 -5.65 -19.40
C ARG A 60 -7.09 -6.15 -18.00
N THR A 61 -6.05 -5.66 -17.34
CA THR A 61 -5.76 -6.02 -15.95
C THR A 61 -5.43 -4.78 -15.13
N ILE A 62 -6.23 -4.53 -14.11
CA ILE A 62 -5.99 -3.49 -13.10
C ILE A 62 -4.82 -3.94 -12.23
N ASN A 63 -3.80 -3.10 -12.09
CA ASN A 63 -2.53 -3.40 -11.42
C ASN A 63 -1.74 -4.57 -12.03
N GLY A 64 -1.99 -4.95 -13.28
CA GLY A 64 -1.32 -6.11 -13.92
C GLY A 64 0.21 -6.02 -13.95
N THR A 65 0.78 -4.81 -13.88
CA THR A 65 2.22 -4.56 -13.88
C THR A 65 2.82 -4.30 -12.49
N VAL A 66 1.99 -4.23 -11.43
CA VAL A 66 2.44 -3.94 -10.07
C VAL A 66 2.93 -5.23 -9.39
N ALA A 67 4.10 -5.70 -9.80
CA ALA A 67 4.66 -6.96 -9.31
C ALA A 67 5.32 -6.84 -7.93
N ASP A 68 6.00 -5.73 -7.65
CA ASP A 68 6.82 -5.54 -6.46
C ASP A 68 6.51 -4.21 -5.76
N ILE A 69 6.02 -4.28 -4.53
CA ILE A 69 5.73 -3.12 -3.67
C ILE A 69 6.59 -3.09 -2.41
N ARG A 70 7.71 -3.83 -2.41
CA ARG A 70 8.68 -3.74 -1.31
C ARG A 70 9.20 -2.31 -1.17
N LYS A 71 9.57 -1.93 0.04
CA LYS A 71 10.05 -0.58 0.34
C LYS A 71 11.26 -0.20 -0.52
N ARG A 72 12.14 -1.17 -0.81
CA ARG A 72 13.30 -0.96 -1.68
C ARG A 72 12.95 -0.57 -3.13
N GLN A 73 11.74 -0.90 -3.61
CA GLN A 73 11.26 -0.53 -4.95
C GLN A 73 10.46 0.78 -4.94
N VAL A 74 9.78 1.03 -3.83
CA VAL A 74 8.86 2.16 -3.67
C VAL A 74 9.59 3.42 -3.21
N SER A 75 10.46 3.28 -2.20
CA SER A 75 11.07 4.43 -1.52
C SER A 75 12.18 5.07 -2.32
N ARG A 76 12.22 6.40 -2.30
CA ARG A 76 13.32 7.24 -2.82
C ARG A 76 14.26 7.72 -1.70
N ASN A 77 14.01 7.30 -0.46
CA ASN A 77 14.70 7.81 0.74
C ASN A 77 15.58 6.75 1.42
N LEU A 78 15.85 5.65 0.72
CA LEU A 78 16.75 4.61 1.22
C LEU A 78 18.15 5.18 1.39
N VAL A 79 18.81 4.74 2.45
CA VAL A 79 20.22 5.03 2.70
C VAL A 79 21.02 3.75 2.83
N GLY A 80 22.28 3.79 2.40
CA GLY A 80 23.28 2.77 2.67
C GLY A 80 24.06 3.07 3.95
N ARG A 81 24.91 2.11 4.36
CA ARG A 81 25.75 2.25 5.55
C ARG A 81 26.67 3.48 5.51
N ASP A 82 27.19 3.79 4.33
CA ASP A 82 28.16 4.87 4.10
C ASP A 82 27.52 6.13 3.50
N ASP A 83 26.15 6.23 3.54
CA ASP A 83 25.44 7.43 3.07
C ASP A 83 25.81 8.63 3.97
N PRO A 84 26.10 9.81 3.40
CA PRO A 84 26.49 10.99 4.16
C PRO A 84 25.34 11.68 4.92
N TRP A 85 24.14 11.10 4.95
CA TRP A 85 22.98 11.67 5.62
C TRP A 85 23.24 11.92 7.12
N PRO A 86 23.19 13.16 7.61
CA PRO A 86 23.52 13.50 8.98
C PRO A 86 22.36 13.36 9.97
N GLY A 87 21.13 13.16 9.45
CA GLY A 87 19.91 13.16 10.25
C GLY A 87 19.47 11.77 10.72
N PRO A 88 18.33 11.70 11.40
CA PRO A 88 17.78 10.45 11.89
C PRO A 88 17.36 9.52 10.74
N VAL A 89 17.40 8.21 11.04
CA VAL A 89 17.03 7.15 10.10
C VAL A 89 16.01 6.19 10.73
N LEU A 90 15.16 5.64 9.90
CA LEU A 90 14.13 4.69 10.27
C LEU A 90 14.45 3.32 9.68
N VAL A 91 14.62 2.32 10.53
CA VAL A 91 14.71 0.91 10.14
C VAL A 91 13.31 0.33 10.13
N LYS A 92 12.93 -0.30 9.03
CA LYS A 92 11.62 -0.96 8.88
C LYS A 92 11.71 -2.23 8.05
N SER A 93 10.65 -3.04 8.09
CA SER A 93 10.53 -4.18 7.19
C SER A 93 10.47 -3.71 5.74
N ASP A 94 11.18 -4.40 4.86
CA ASP A 94 11.07 -4.21 3.41
C ASP A 94 9.69 -4.63 2.89
N LEU A 95 9.05 -5.59 3.58
CA LEU A 95 7.75 -6.12 3.20
C LEU A 95 6.60 -5.24 3.70
N ASN A 96 5.51 -5.21 2.95
CA ASN A 96 4.28 -4.54 3.34
C ASN A 96 3.69 -5.17 4.60
N CYS A 97 3.11 -4.37 5.48
CA CYS A 97 2.54 -4.82 6.77
C CYS A 97 3.50 -5.69 7.60
N GLY A 98 4.83 -5.45 7.51
CA GLY A 98 5.84 -6.24 8.22
C GLY A 98 5.91 -7.71 7.80
N GLY A 99 5.50 -8.05 6.58
CA GLY A 99 5.49 -9.41 6.05
C GLY A 99 4.39 -10.33 6.63
N LYS A 100 3.41 -9.76 7.33
CA LYS A 100 2.30 -10.56 7.91
C LYS A 100 1.49 -11.36 6.89
N PRO A 101 1.19 -10.83 5.68
CA PRO A 101 0.53 -11.61 4.62
C PRO A 101 1.37 -12.81 4.17
N GLU A 102 2.65 -12.59 3.90
CA GLU A 102 3.61 -13.63 3.51
C GLU A 102 3.74 -14.71 4.58
N ALA A 103 3.85 -14.30 5.85
CA ALA A 103 3.91 -15.23 6.98
C ALA A 103 2.64 -16.10 7.11
N ARG A 104 1.45 -15.56 6.80
CA ARG A 104 0.20 -16.34 6.77
C ARG A 104 0.20 -17.38 5.67
N LEU A 105 0.72 -17.03 4.49
CA LEU A 105 0.83 -17.96 3.36
C LEU A 105 1.83 -19.07 3.67
N ALA A 106 3.04 -18.74 4.17
CA ALA A 106 4.05 -19.69 4.59
C ALA A 106 3.49 -20.69 5.62
N ARG A 107 2.76 -20.19 6.62
CA ARG A 107 2.11 -21.06 7.63
C ARG A 107 1.10 -22.03 7.01
N ARG A 108 0.28 -21.56 6.06
CA ARG A 108 -0.68 -22.42 5.35
C ARG A 108 0.00 -23.49 4.50
N ALA A 109 1.19 -23.17 3.97
CA ALA A 109 2.03 -24.09 3.20
C ALA A 109 2.92 -25.00 4.09
N GLY A 110 2.80 -24.93 5.42
CA GLY A 110 3.66 -25.71 6.35
C GLY A 110 5.13 -25.29 6.37
N GLN A 111 5.44 -24.08 5.87
CA GLN A 111 6.80 -23.56 5.83
C GLN A 111 7.17 -22.86 7.14
N PRO A 112 8.45 -22.84 7.55
CA PRO A 112 8.88 -22.13 8.73
C PRO A 112 8.62 -20.61 8.58
N LEU A 113 8.15 -20.00 9.67
CA LEU A 113 7.96 -18.56 9.72
C LEU A 113 9.31 -17.86 9.79
N SER A 114 9.57 -16.89 8.92
CA SER A 114 10.58 -15.90 9.19
C SER A 114 10.18 -15.09 10.43
N SER A 115 11.11 -14.79 11.32
CA SER A 115 10.85 -14.01 12.54
C SER A 115 10.15 -12.70 12.18
N SER A 116 9.10 -12.35 12.94
CA SER A 116 8.48 -11.04 12.81
C SER A 116 9.48 -9.96 13.23
N VAL A 117 9.88 -9.18 12.26
CA VAL A 117 10.75 -8.02 12.47
C VAL A 117 9.93 -6.94 13.19
N PRO A 118 10.43 -6.25 14.24
CA PRO A 118 9.78 -5.08 14.80
C PRO A 118 9.42 -4.08 13.68
N ASP A 119 8.22 -3.53 13.73
CA ASP A 119 7.67 -2.74 12.63
C ASP A 119 8.55 -1.52 12.28
N TYR A 120 9.08 -0.81 13.31
CA TYR A 120 9.86 0.43 13.13
C TYR A 120 10.86 0.62 14.25
N GLN A 121 12.08 1.05 13.92
CA GLN A 121 13.13 1.44 14.88
C GLN A 121 13.74 2.75 14.40
N LEU A 122 13.69 3.78 15.23
CA LEU A 122 14.28 5.09 14.95
C LEU A 122 15.68 5.15 15.55
N PHE A 123 16.64 5.66 14.80
CA PHE A 123 18.01 5.93 15.22
C PHE A 123 18.36 7.38 14.89
N ASP A 124 19.13 8.03 15.76
CA ASP A 124 19.49 9.45 15.61
C ASP A 124 20.41 9.69 14.39
N HIS A 125 21.19 8.67 13.99
CA HIS A 125 22.09 8.72 12.85
C HIS A 125 22.43 7.32 12.33
N ILE A 126 22.94 7.24 11.10
CA ILE A 126 23.27 5.98 10.41
C ILE A 126 24.25 5.13 11.23
N ALA A 127 25.28 5.72 11.86
CA ALA A 127 26.27 4.99 12.64
C ALA A 127 25.71 4.30 13.90
N ALA A 128 24.49 4.66 14.34
CA ALA A 128 23.81 4.01 15.45
C ALA A 128 23.04 2.75 15.03
N VAL A 129 22.88 2.51 13.72
CA VAL A 129 22.17 1.33 13.20
C VAL A 129 23.05 0.09 13.36
N PRO A 130 22.58 -0.98 14.03
CA PRO A 130 23.34 -2.20 14.23
C PRO A 130 23.79 -2.86 12.92
N ASP A 131 24.99 -3.42 12.90
CA ASP A 131 25.57 -4.09 11.72
C ASP A 131 24.66 -5.18 11.14
N ALA A 132 23.98 -5.93 12.01
CA ALA A 132 23.04 -6.98 11.60
C ALA A 132 21.86 -6.46 10.75
N VAL A 133 21.49 -5.19 10.87
CA VAL A 133 20.43 -4.59 10.05
C VAL A 133 20.87 -4.46 8.59
N TRP A 134 22.13 -4.08 8.36
CA TRP A 134 22.67 -3.85 7.03
C TRP A 134 22.82 -5.14 6.21
N THR A 135 22.93 -6.27 6.88
CA THR A 135 23.04 -7.60 6.26
C THR A 135 21.71 -8.36 6.19
N ASP A 136 20.65 -7.83 6.83
CA ASP A 136 19.32 -8.44 6.82
C ASP A 136 18.53 -8.03 5.54
N PRO A 137 18.32 -8.95 4.57
CA PRO A 137 17.61 -8.64 3.33
C PRO A 137 16.13 -8.33 3.54
N THR A 138 15.58 -8.58 4.72
CA THR A 138 14.18 -8.31 5.05
C THR A 138 13.95 -6.90 5.58
N ARG A 139 15.03 -6.11 5.73
CA ARG A 139 15.00 -4.75 6.25
C ARG A 139 15.44 -3.72 5.23
N VAL A 140 15.01 -2.50 5.47
CA VAL A 140 15.50 -1.29 4.80
C VAL A 140 15.74 -0.22 5.84
N VAL A 141 16.69 0.67 5.54
CA VAL A 141 16.98 1.87 6.29
C VAL A 141 16.63 3.08 5.42
N GLU A 142 15.86 4.00 5.96
CA GLU A 142 15.42 5.20 5.27
C GLU A 142 15.75 6.45 6.07
N ARG A 143 15.95 7.56 5.38
CA ARG A 143 15.94 8.89 6.01
C ARG A 143 14.61 9.09 6.71
N TYR A 144 14.65 9.46 7.98
CA TYR A 144 13.44 9.81 8.71
C TYR A 144 13.10 11.28 8.47
N LEU A 145 12.10 11.53 7.64
CA LEU A 145 11.67 12.85 7.18
C LEU A 145 10.21 13.09 7.58
N PRO A 146 9.91 13.30 8.87
CA PRO A 146 8.53 13.46 9.32
C PRO A 146 7.94 14.79 8.88
N GLU A 147 6.66 14.78 8.52
CA GLU A 147 5.85 15.99 8.48
C GLU A 147 5.39 16.33 9.90
N ARG A 148 5.56 17.59 10.30
CA ARG A 148 5.16 18.09 11.61
C ARG A 148 4.11 19.19 11.49
N ARG A 149 3.11 19.15 12.40
CA ARG A 149 2.13 20.19 12.60
C ARG A 149 2.10 20.53 14.09
N GLY A 150 2.88 21.51 14.50
CA GLY A 150 3.17 21.74 15.91
C GLY A 150 3.88 20.54 16.54
N ALA A 151 3.33 20.02 17.64
CA ALA A 151 3.86 18.83 18.32
C ALA A 151 3.42 17.50 17.66
N MET A 152 2.52 17.53 16.68
CA MET A 152 1.95 16.34 16.07
C MET A 152 2.76 15.90 14.86
N ASN A 153 2.89 14.57 14.68
CA ASN A 153 3.34 13.97 13.44
C ASN A 153 2.16 13.80 12.48
N VAL A 154 2.40 13.96 11.19
CA VAL A 154 1.37 13.87 10.15
C VAL A 154 1.70 12.74 9.17
N LEU A 155 0.69 11.96 8.83
CA LEU A 155 0.69 10.99 7.74
C LEU A 155 -0.40 11.38 6.75
N ARG A 156 -0.09 11.39 5.47
CA ARG A 156 -1.06 11.59 4.41
C ARG A 156 -1.31 10.26 3.71
N VAL A 157 -2.57 9.98 3.45
CA VAL A 157 -3.03 8.75 2.80
C VAL A 157 -3.79 9.12 1.54
N TRP A 158 -3.27 8.72 0.40
CA TRP A 158 -3.90 8.89 -0.90
C TRP A 158 -4.40 7.56 -1.41
N SER A 159 -5.73 7.38 -1.48
CA SER A 159 -6.40 6.23 -2.10
C SER A 159 -6.89 6.60 -3.48
N PHE A 160 -6.74 5.70 -4.44
CA PHE A 160 -7.08 5.95 -5.84
C PHE A 160 -7.54 4.68 -6.57
N LEU A 161 -8.35 4.86 -7.60
CA LEU A 161 -8.70 3.88 -8.63
C LEU A 161 -9.06 4.60 -9.93
N GLY A 162 -8.27 4.37 -10.99
CA GLY A 162 -8.46 5.13 -12.24
C GLY A 162 -8.38 6.63 -12.00
N ASP A 163 -9.44 7.34 -12.32
CA ASP A 163 -9.62 8.78 -12.13
C ASP A 163 -10.16 9.18 -10.74
N TYR A 164 -10.57 8.21 -9.93
CA TYR A 164 -10.97 8.49 -8.55
C TYR A 164 -9.76 8.71 -7.67
N GLU A 165 -9.79 9.78 -6.89
CA GLU A 165 -8.78 10.14 -5.90
C GLU A 165 -9.43 10.61 -4.61
N ARG A 166 -8.86 10.20 -3.48
CA ARG A 166 -9.15 10.74 -2.15
C ARG A 166 -7.87 10.81 -1.35
N CYS A 167 -7.48 11.99 -0.92
CA CYS A 167 -6.36 12.20 -0.04
C CYS A 167 -6.82 12.76 1.31
N THR A 168 -6.30 12.19 2.40
CA THR A 168 -6.62 12.59 3.78
C THR A 168 -5.31 12.68 4.57
N TRP A 169 -5.11 13.74 5.32
CA TRP A 169 -4.06 13.82 6.33
C TRP A 169 -4.58 13.32 7.67
N TYR A 170 -3.72 12.70 8.44
CA TYR A 170 -3.96 12.19 9.79
C TYR A 170 -2.83 12.65 10.69
N SER A 171 -3.12 13.01 11.95
CA SER A 171 -2.10 13.40 12.91
C SER A 171 -2.18 12.60 14.21
N ALA A 172 -1.00 12.43 14.82
CA ALA A 172 -0.82 11.78 16.11
C ALA A 172 0.42 12.34 16.83
N PRO A 173 0.45 12.32 18.17
CA PRO A 173 1.65 12.70 18.92
C PRO A 173 2.80 11.70 18.76
N GLU A 174 2.50 10.42 18.51
CA GLU A 174 3.50 9.37 18.34
C GLU A 174 4.28 9.55 17.04
N THR A 175 5.54 9.10 17.04
CA THR A 175 6.45 9.14 15.89
C THR A 175 5.86 8.48 14.64
N ILE A 176 5.13 7.38 14.82
CA ILE A 176 4.48 6.65 13.72
C ILE A 176 2.97 6.79 13.86
N VAL A 177 2.36 7.48 12.91
CA VAL A 177 0.90 7.63 12.83
C VAL A 177 0.27 6.33 12.34
N LYS A 178 -0.64 5.76 13.14
CA LYS A 178 -1.37 4.51 12.83
C LYS A 178 -2.85 4.69 13.15
N GLY A 179 -3.71 3.88 12.55
CA GLY A 179 -5.16 4.00 12.69
C GLY A 179 -5.70 4.06 14.13
N HIS A 180 -4.96 3.49 15.11
CA HIS A 180 -5.39 3.47 16.51
C HIS A 180 -4.95 4.70 17.33
N ASN A 181 -4.01 5.53 16.83
CA ASN A 181 -3.48 6.69 17.54
C ASN A 181 -3.84 8.04 16.87
N ILE A 182 -4.67 8.03 15.84
CA ILE A 182 -5.12 9.24 15.14
C ILE A 182 -5.94 10.11 16.09
N VAL A 183 -5.55 11.39 16.22
CA VAL A 183 -6.24 12.40 17.01
C VAL A 183 -7.06 13.32 16.10
N GLU A 184 -6.47 13.75 14.98
CA GLU A 184 -7.11 14.66 14.03
C GLU A 184 -6.92 14.16 12.59
N PHE A 185 -7.82 14.54 11.72
CA PHE A 185 -7.71 14.28 10.29
C PHE A 185 -8.47 15.31 9.46
N GLY A 186 -8.14 15.42 8.19
CA GLY A 186 -8.82 16.32 7.26
C GLY A 186 -8.45 16.05 5.81
N PRO A 187 -9.12 16.72 4.86
CA PRO A 187 -8.82 16.59 3.45
C PRO A 187 -7.42 17.11 3.13
N SER A 188 -6.81 16.53 2.09
CA SER A 188 -5.50 16.93 1.59
C SER A 188 -5.48 16.88 0.07
N GLU A 189 -4.62 17.71 -0.51
CA GLU A 189 -4.28 17.62 -1.93
C GLU A 189 -3.22 16.56 -2.19
N VAL A 190 -3.19 16.04 -3.41
CA VAL A 190 -2.18 15.11 -3.89
C VAL A 190 -1.13 15.89 -4.67
N PRO A 191 0.15 15.91 -4.24
CA PRO A 191 1.23 16.51 -5.01
C PRO A 191 1.43 15.82 -6.36
N GLU A 192 1.72 16.59 -7.43
CA GLU A 192 1.89 16.03 -8.78
C GLU A 192 3.06 15.03 -8.86
N VAL A 193 4.11 15.23 -8.07
CA VAL A 193 5.22 14.27 -8.00
C VAL A 193 4.76 12.88 -7.55
N LEU A 194 3.74 12.78 -6.68
CA LEU A 194 3.19 11.47 -6.27
C LEU A 194 2.31 10.86 -7.37
N ARG A 195 1.63 11.67 -8.20
CA ARG A 195 0.97 11.16 -9.40
C ARG A 195 1.99 10.62 -10.41
N ALA A 196 3.15 11.27 -10.53
CA ALA A 196 4.26 10.75 -11.33
C ALA A 196 4.80 9.42 -10.77
N GLU A 197 4.96 9.30 -9.44
CA GLU A 197 5.36 8.04 -8.79
C GLU A 197 4.29 6.94 -8.98
N ARG A 198 3.01 7.27 -8.91
CA ARG A 198 1.92 6.33 -9.23
C ARG A 198 2.07 5.77 -10.65
N ARG A 199 2.31 6.64 -11.64
CA ARG A 199 2.55 6.22 -13.03
C ARG A 199 3.81 5.37 -13.15
N ARG A 200 4.91 5.77 -12.50
CA ARG A 200 6.18 5.02 -12.48
C ARG A 200 6.01 3.61 -11.93
N LEU A 201 5.24 3.46 -10.86
CA LEU A 201 4.97 2.19 -10.18
C LEU A 201 3.86 1.37 -10.85
N GLY A 202 3.18 1.91 -11.88
CA GLY A 202 2.15 1.22 -12.65
C GLY A 202 0.82 1.01 -11.93
N PHE A 203 0.50 1.82 -10.92
CA PHE A 203 -0.70 1.63 -10.13
C PHE A 203 -1.95 2.20 -10.79
N ASP A 204 -2.94 1.35 -11.05
CA ASP A 204 -4.30 1.76 -11.39
C ASP A 204 -5.16 1.94 -10.15
N TYR A 205 -4.97 1.06 -9.16
CA TYR A 205 -5.70 0.98 -7.91
C TYR A 205 -4.76 0.78 -6.72
N GLY A 206 -4.99 1.50 -5.64
CA GLY A 206 -4.18 1.34 -4.45
C GLY A 206 -4.26 2.48 -3.46
N LYS A 207 -3.26 2.49 -2.59
CA LYS A 207 -3.07 3.51 -1.56
C LYS A 207 -1.60 3.84 -1.43
N PHE A 208 -1.28 5.13 -1.35
CA PHE A 208 0.04 5.65 -0.99
C PHE A 208 -0.01 6.32 0.37
N ASP A 209 0.97 5.99 1.23
CA ASP A 209 1.23 6.64 2.50
C ASP A 209 2.45 7.56 2.33
N PHE A 210 2.28 8.86 2.61
CA PHE A 210 3.32 9.86 2.38
C PHE A 210 3.28 10.99 3.41
N ALA A 211 4.29 11.82 3.42
CA ALA A 211 4.36 13.06 4.18
C ALA A 211 4.89 14.20 3.31
N ILE A 212 4.75 15.44 3.77
CA ILE A 212 5.38 16.62 3.17
C ILE A 212 6.56 17.02 4.07
N GLY A 213 7.74 16.60 3.67
CA GLY A 213 8.99 17.01 4.32
C GLY A 213 9.47 18.39 3.85
N PRO A 214 10.58 18.89 4.41
CA PRO A 214 11.16 20.19 4.02
C PRO A 214 11.56 20.27 2.54
N GLU A 215 11.96 19.14 1.95
CA GLU A 215 12.38 19.04 0.55
C GLU A 215 11.26 18.60 -0.39
N GLY A 216 10.04 18.47 0.12
CA GLY A 216 8.86 18.05 -0.65
C GLY A 216 8.25 16.73 -0.20
N PRO A 217 7.38 16.14 -1.02
CA PRO A 217 6.68 14.91 -0.68
C PRO A 217 7.61 13.69 -0.56
N VAL A 218 7.42 12.91 0.50
CA VAL A 218 8.16 11.68 0.81
C VAL A 218 7.21 10.51 0.80
N LEU A 219 7.32 9.62 -0.18
CA LEU A 219 6.52 8.39 -0.26
C LEU A 219 7.08 7.34 0.70
N TYR A 220 6.29 6.94 1.69
CA TYR A 220 6.68 5.95 2.70
C TYR A 220 6.28 4.53 2.35
N ASP A 221 5.10 4.37 1.72
CA ASP A 221 4.52 3.07 1.41
C ASP A 221 3.56 3.13 0.23
N ALA A 222 3.54 2.07 -0.56
CA ALA A 222 2.57 1.84 -1.61
C ALA A 222 1.89 0.49 -1.38
N ASN A 223 0.56 0.47 -1.43
CA ASN A 223 -0.22 -0.74 -1.15
C ASN A 223 -1.26 -0.96 -2.25
N ARG A 224 -1.20 -2.13 -2.92
CA ARG A 224 -2.17 -2.55 -3.95
C ARG A 224 -3.43 -3.21 -3.38
N THR A 225 -3.42 -3.58 -2.10
CA THR A 225 -4.55 -4.23 -1.40
C THR A 225 -4.97 -3.43 -0.17
N PRO A 226 -5.34 -2.14 -0.34
CA PRO A 226 -5.62 -1.27 0.80
C PRO A 226 -6.79 -1.79 1.63
N ALA A 227 -6.58 -1.82 2.96
CA ALA A 227 -7.64 -2.12 3.91
C ALA A 227 -8.63 -0.94 4.02
N CYS A 228 -9.87 -1.24 4.38
CA CYS A 228 -10.84 -0.22 4.76
C CYS A 228 -10.43 0.41 6.09
N LEU A 229 -10.10 1.71 6.06
CA LEU A 229 -9.72 2.47 7.26
C LEU A 229 -10.92 2.98 8.05
N SER A 230 -12.10 3.08 7.43
CA SER A 230 -13.31 3.58 8.08
C SER A 230 -14.08 2.47 8.78
N THR A 231 -14.53 2.74 10.00
CA THR A 231 -15.53 1.92 10.70
C THR A 231 -16.97 2.38 10.41
N ARG A 232 -17.13 3.47 9.66
CA ARG A 232 -18.42 4.06 9.29
C ARG A 232 -18.95 3.45 7.99
N PRO A 233 -20.07 2.69 8.03
CA PRO A 233 -20.62 1.99 6.87
C PRO A 233 -21.10 2.93 5.74
N ASP A 234 -21.55 4.15 6.11
CA ASP A 234 -21.98 5.18 5.17
C ASP A 234 -20.82 5.68 4.30
N LEU A 235 -19.68 6.02 4.92
CA LEU A 235 -18.48 6.47 4.20
C LEU A 235 -17.86 5.36 3.34
N MET A 236 -17.92 4.12 3.83
CA MET A 236 -17.43 2.96 3.06
C MET A 236 -18.27 2.71 1.81
N ARG A 237 -19.60 2.85 1.95
CA ARG A 237 -20.54 2.71 0.83
C ARG A 237 -20.31 3.81 -0.21
N GLU A 238 -20.24 5.07 0.23
CA GLU A 238 -19.96 6.20 -0.66
C GLU A 238 -18.63 6.02 -1.42
N ALA A 239 -17.55 5.64 -0.72
CA ALA A 239 -16.27 5.37 -1.36
C ALA A 239 -16.36 4.20 -2.37
N GLY A 240 -17.02 3.10 -2.00
CA GLY A 240 -17.26 1.96 -2.87
C GLY A 240 -18.05 2.35 -4.14
N ASP A 241 -19.07 3.17 -4.00
CA ASP A 241 -19.88 3.68 -5.13
C ASP A 241 -19.04 4.51 -6.10
N ARG A 242 -18.25 5.45 -5.59
CA ARG A 242 -17.39 6.30 -6.42
C ARG A 242 -16.27 5.49 -7.10
N MET A 243 -15.63 4.57 -6.35
CA MET A 243 -14.58 3.71 -6.89
C MET A 243 -15.13 2.72 -7.92
N SER A 244 -16.32 2.13 -7.71
CA SER A 244 -16.92 1.23 -8.70
C SER A 244 -17.29 1.96 -10.00
N ALA A 245 -17.75 3.22 -9.91
CA ALA A 245 -17.97 4.05 -11.09
C ALA A 245 -16.66 4.35 -11.84
N ALA A 246 -15.57 4.64 -11.12
CA ALA A 246 -14.25 4.84 -11.71
C ALA A 246 -13.70 3.55 -12.35
N LEU A 247 -13.93 2.39 -11.71
CA LEU A 247 -13.58 1.09 -12.28
C LEU A 247 -14.28 0.86 -13.62
N ILE A 248 -15.58 1.11 -13.70
CA ILE A 248 -16.36 0.96 -14.94
C ILE A 248 -15.79 1.85 -16.05
N ARG A 249 -15.46 3.11 -15.74
CA ARG A 249 -14.80 3.99 -16.73
C ARG A 249 -13.42 3.48 -17.16
N LEU A 250 -12.65 2.92 -16.22
CA LEU A 250 -11.32 2.41 -16.48
C LEU A 250 -11.33 1.16 -17.36
N ILE A 251 -12.28 0.24 -17.13
CA ILE A 251 -12.39 -0.97 -17.95
C ILE A 251 -13.11 -0.71 -19.29
N GLY A 252 -13.84 0.39 -19.39
CA GLY A 252 -14.63 0.74 -20.58
C GLY A 252 -15.84 -0.19 -20.81
N PRO A 253 -16.61 0.08 -21.84
CA PRO A 253 -17.71 -0.78 -22.25
C PRO A 253 -17.24 -2.12 -22.78
#